data_4e4c80ee24fc937ea3717991095a51be
#
_entry.id   4e4c80ee24fc937ea3717991095a51be
#
_cell.length_a   1.000
_cell.length_b   1.000
_cell.length_c   1.000
_cell.angle_alpha   90.00
_cell.angle_beta   90.00
_cell.angle_gamma   90.00
#
_symmetry.space_group_name_H-M   'P 1'
#
loop_
_entity.id
_entity.type
_entity.pdbx_description
1 polymer ?
#
loop_
_entity_poly.entity_id
_entity_poly.type
_entity_poly.pdbx_seq_one_letter_code
_entity_poly.pdbx_strand_id
1 'polypeptide(L)'
;MDGKLETLQQKLAEAKLGGGQKRIDNQHQKGKLTALERVRLLMDPGSFEEVGALVTHRCTDFGMADQLFLGDGVVTGYGTVNGRLVYVFAQDFTVFGGSLSETHAEKICKIMDLAMRNGAPLIGLNDSGGARIQEGVNSLGGYADIFYRNVLASGVVPQISAIMGPCAGGAVYSPAMTDFILMVEGSSYMFVTGPNVVKTVTNEEVSSEELGGASTHATKSGVTHLVAANDVDCIEKIKRLLSYMPQNCEDTVPCLPYALGDEYREQLRHIVPENPNQPYDMRDVVHGIVDEESFMEVQESYAENIVVGFARLAGRSIGIIANQPMHMAGVLDVNSSKKAARFVRFCNCFNIPLLVLVDVPGFLPGTDQEWNGIIINGSKLLFAFSEATVPRVTVITRKAYGGAYDVMNSKHIGADMNYAWPSAEIAVMGAKGASEIIFKHEIETAPDPAAKLLEKEKAYADTFANPYRAAARGYIDEVIDPAETRRKLIKAFAMLENKAYLRPRKKHGNIPL
;
A
#
# COMPACT_ATOMS: atom_id res chain seq x y z
N MET A 1 29.40 15.58 41.64
CA MET A 1 28.94 15.37 40.26
C MET A 1 28.95 13.87 39.94
N ASP A 2 29.99 13.13 40.27
CA ASP A 2 30.19 11.71 39.91
C ASP A 2 29.04 10.80 40.39
N GLY A 3 28.60 10.85 41.64
CA GLY A 3 27.48 10.06 42.14
C GLY A 3 26.12 10.37 41.47
N LYS A 4 25.94 11.59 40.93
CA LYS A 4 24.72 11.94 40.17
C LYS A 4 24.77 11.36 38.75
N LEU A 5 25.97 11.29 38.15
CA LEU A 5 26.19 10.66 36.86
C LEU A 5 26.02 9.13 36.95
N GLU A 6 26.53 8.52 38.02
CA GLU A 6 26.32 7.08 38.28
C GLU A 6 24.82 6.76 38.40
N THR A 7 24.07 7.58 39.15
CA THR A 7 22.60 7.42 39.26
C THR A 7 21.91 7.53 37.92
N LEU A 8 22.30 8.48 37.06
CA LEU A 8 21.76 8.62 35.71
C LEU A 8 22.04 7.40 34.87
N GLN A 9 23.31 6.95 34.85
CA GLN A 9 23.72 5.77 34.09
C GLN A 9 22.97 4.50 34.54
N GLN A 10 22.77 4.33 35.85
CA GLN A 10 22.01 3.22 36.39
C GLN A 10 20.55 3.25 35.95
N LYS A 11 19.88 4.41 36.02
CA LYS A 11 18.48 4.57 35.56
C LYS A 11 18.34 4.32 34.05
N LEU A 12 19.27 4.80 33.23
CA LEU A 12 19.26 4.55 31.79
C LEU A 12 19.53 3.07 31.46
N ALA A 13 20.36 2.40 32.25
CA ALA A 13 20.58 0.95 32.11
C ALA A 13 19.34 0.17 32.50
N GLU A 14 18.64 0.56 33.59
CA GLU A 14 17.38 -0.02 34.02
C GLU A 14 16.28 0.15 32.95
N ALA A 15 16.13 1.36 32.38
CA ALA A 15 15.16 1.63 31.32
C ALA A 15 15.31 0.70 30.12
N LYS A 16 16.56 0.34 29.76
CA LYS A 16 16.84 -0.57 28.64
C LYS A 16 16.41 -2.02 28.90
N LEU A 17 16.19 -2.41 30.15
CA LEU A 17 15.74 -3.75 30.51
C LEU A 17 14.22 -3.92 30.41
N GLY A 18 13.47 -2.83 30.21
CA GLY A 18 12.01 -2.89 30.11
C GLY A 18 11.39 -3.67 31.27
N GLY A 19 10.70 -4.78 30.96
CA GLY A 19 10.10 -5.67 31.97
C GLY A 19 11.07 -6.61 32.68
N GLY A 20 12.39 -6.53 32.42
CA GLY A 20 13.44 -7.30 33.03
C GLY A 20 13.87 -8.53 32.22
N GLN A 21 15.09 -9.04 32.51
CA GLN A 21 15.78 -10.05 31.73
C GLN A 21 14.91 -11.30 31.45
N LYS A 22 14.21 -11.82 32.43
CA LYS A 22 13.35 -13.00 32.27
C LYS A 22 12.28 -12.83 31.17
N ARG A 23 11.70 -11.62 31.08
CA ARG A 23 10.69 -11.33 30.05
C ARG A 23 11.31 -11.12 28.68
N ILE A 24 12.53 -10.55 28.62
CA ILE A 24 13.35 -10.47 27.42
C ILE A 24 13.64 -11.88 26.89
N ASP A 25 14.14 -12.76 27.74
CA ASP A 25 14.43 -14.15 27.36
C ASP A 25 13.19 -14.88 26.81
N ASN A 26 12.02 -14.63 27.38
CA ASN A 26 10.76 -15.16 26.88
C ASN A 26 10.37 -14.61 25.48
N GLN A 27 10.70 -13.34 25.17
CA GLN A 27 10.52 -12.79 23.81
C GLN A 27 11.43 -13.51 22.81
N HIS A 28 12.72 -13.64 23.14
CA HIS A 28 13.69 -14.33 22.30
C HIS A 28 13.34 -15.80 22.06
N GLN A 29 12.85 -16.51 23.08
CA GLN A 29 12.39 -17.91 22.95
C GLN A 29 11.22 -18.05 21.94
N LYS A 30 10.43 -16.99 21.76
CA LYS A 30 9.35 -16.92 20.75
C LYS A 30 9.84 -16.45 19.38
N GLY A 31 11.14 -16.29 19.18
CA GLY A 31 11.72 -15.76 17.93
C GLY A 31 11.50 -14.27 17.69
N LYS A 32 11.12 -13.51 18.74
CA LYS A 32 10.82 -12.06 18.64
C LYS A 32 11.96 -11.25 19.25
N LEU A 33 12.25 -10.11 18.65
CA LEU A 33 13.15 -9.10 19.22
C LEU A 33 12.40 -8.23 20.26
N THR A 34 13.15 -7.59 21.14
CA THR A 34 12.62 -6.53 22.03
C THR A 34 12.37 -5.24 21.26
N ALA A 35 11.57 -4.33 21.82
CA ALA A 35 11.31 -3.02 21.23
C ALA A 35 12.59 -2.24 20.91
N LEU A 36 13.53 -2.22 21.85
CA LEU A 36 14.81 -1.51 21.66
C LEU A 36 15.71 -2.17 20.60
N GLU A 37 15.74 -3.49 20.52
CA GLU A 37 16.47 -4.22 19.48
C GLU A 37 15.89 -3.93 18.08
N ARG A 38 14.56 -3.93 17.94
CA ARG A 38 13.86 -3.55 16.69
C ARG A 38 14.21 -2.13 16.25
N VAL A 39 14.19 -1.16 17.19
CA VAL A 39 14.56 0.23 16.90
C VAL A 39 16.03 0.34 16.45
N ARG A 40 16.94 -0.35 17.15
CA ARG A 40 18.37 -0.34 16.79
C ARG A 40 18.65 -0.98 15.43
N LEU A 41 17.85 -2.00 15.06
CA LEU A 41 17.95 -2.64 13.75
C LEU A 41 17.40 -1.74 12.64
N LEU A 42 16.37 -0.93 12.93
CA LEU A 42 15.77 0.00 12.00
C LEU A 42 16.68 1.19 11.70
N MET A 43 17.27 1.78 12.74
CA MET A 43 18.05 3.02 12.65
C MET A 43 19.48 2.79 12.18
N ASP A 44 20.05 3.78 11.52
CA ASP A 44 21.47 3.79 11.21
C ASP A 44 22.31 3.72 12.50
N PRO A 45 23.43 3.01 12.51
CA PRO A 45 24.26 2.84 13.71
C PRO A 45 24.61 4.17 14.38
N GLY A 46 24.25 4.30 15.66
CA GLY A 46 24.57 5.49 16.48
C GLY A 46 23.67 6.71 16.24
N SER A 47 22.66 6.62 15.37
CA SER A 47 21.79 7.77 15.05
C SER A 47 20.58 7.88 15.97
N PHE A 48 20.22 6.83 16.70
CA PHE A 48 19.00 6.82 17.51
C PHE A 48 19.14 7.63 18.78
N GLU A 49 18.22 8.59 18.95
CA GLU A 49 18.07 9.40 20.17
C GLU A 49 16.72 9.09 20.81
N GLU A 50 16.75 8.50 22.00
CA GLU A 50 15.56 8.13 22.75
C GLU A 50 14.94 9.33 23.46
N VAL A 51 13.62 9.48 23.36
CA VAL A 51 12.84 10.52 24.00
C VAL A 51 11.91 9.91 25.07
N GLY A 52 12.05 10.35 26.33
CA GLY A 52 11.18 9.92 27.41
C GLY A 52 11.54 8.56 28.03
N ALA A 53 12.82 8.15 27.98
CA ALA A 53 13.30 6.89 28.56
C ALA A 53 12.98 6.71 30.06
N LEU A 54 12.87 7.81 30.81
CA LEU A 54 12.64 7.79 32.25
C LEU A 54 11.17 8.05 32.67
N VAL A 55 10.25 8.13 31.70
CA VAL A 55 8.81 8.30 31.96
C VAL A 55 8.26 7.04 32.59
N THR A 56 7.35 7.20 33.58
CA THR A 56 6.60 6.10 34.21
C THR A 56 5.10 6.41 34.16
N HIS A 57 4.24 5.39 34.27
CA HIS A 57 2.80 5.60 34.38
C HIS A 57 2.43 6.33 35.71
N ARG A 58 1.21 6.87 35.77
CA ARG A 58 0.67 7.61 36.91
C ARG A 58 -0.42 6.84 37.66
N CYS A 59 -0.72 5.61 37.23
CA CYS A 59 -1.76 4.79 37.83
C CYS A 59 -1.34 4.32 39.23
N THR A 60 -2.23 4.51 40.21
CA THR A 60 -2.03 4.04 41.60
C THR A 60 -2.98 2.92 41.97
N ASP A 61 -4.02 2.67 41.16
CA ASP A 61 -5.04 1.67 41.42
C ASP A 61 -4.53 0.24 41.19
N PHE A 62 -5.20 -0.74 41.77
CA PHE A 62 -4.94 -2.17 41.55
C PHE A 62 -3.47 -2.59 41.73
N GLY A 63 -2.75 -1.96 42.66
CA GLY A 63 -1.35 -2.27 42.97
C GLY A 63 -0.35 -1.78 41.92
N MET A 64 -0.76 -0.88 41.03
CA MET A 64 0.12 -0.31 40.01
C MET A 64 1.18 0.63 40.61
N ALA A 65 0.92 1.28 41.74
CA ALA A 65 1.88 2.18 42.39
C ALA A 65 3.25 1.52 42.67
N ASP A 66 3.27 0.21 42.90
CA ASP A 66 4.48 -0.57 43.20
C ASP A 66 5.12 -1.20 41.97
N GLN A 67 4.56 -1.01 40.76
CA GLN A 67 4.99 -1.63 39.51
C GLN A 67 5.42 -0.57 38.50
N LEU A 68 6.40 0.24 38.85
CA LEU A 68 6.91 1.31 37.99
C LEU A 68 8.03 0.77 37.08
N PHE A 69 7.80 0.85 35.76
CA PHE A 69 8.79 0.53 34.73
C PHE A 69 9.19 1.80 33.98
N LEU A 70 10.49 2.07 33.89
CA LEU A 70 11.00 3.21 33.12
C LEU A 70 10.69 3.04 31.63
N GLY A 71 10.26 4.10 30.97
CA GLY A 71 9.81 4.09 29.59
C GLY A 71 8.34 3.68 29.38
N ASP A 72 7.68 3.17 30.42
CA ASP A 72 6.26 2.77 30.44
C ASP A 72 5.81 1.93 29.24
N GLY A 73 6.62 0.95 28.86
CA GLY A 73 6.27 -0.04 27.82
C GLY A 73 6.29 0.49 26.39
N VAL A 74 6.93 1.63 26.12
CA VAL A 74 7.17 2.10 24.76
C VAL A 74 8.50 2.82 24.62
N VAL A 75 9.30 2.41 23.65
CA VAL A 75 10.51 3.11 23.23
C VAL A 75 10.11 4.13 22.16
N THR A 76 10.44 5.39 22.38
CA THR A 76 10.09 6.49 21.47
C THR A 76 11.32 7.33 21.20
N GLY A 77 11.46 7.82 19.95
CA GLY A 77 12.61 8.64 19.59
C GLY A 77 12.68 8.96 18.11
N TYR A 78 13.85 9.39 17.69
CA TYR A 78 14.16 9.70 16.30
C TYR A 78 15.59 9.27 15.96
N GLY A 79 15.86 9.14 14.68
CA GLY A 79 17.17 8.79 14.15
C GLY A 79 17.17 8.86 12.64
N THR A 80 18.13 8.24 12.00
CA THR A 80 18.15 8.16 10.54
C THR A 80 17.98 6.73 10.04
N VAL A 81 17.40 6.60 8.85
CA VAL A 81 17.39 5.38 8.04
C VAL A 81 17.96 5.72 6.68
N ASN A 82 19.09 5.13 6.33
CA ASN A 82 19.84 5.48 5.13
C ASN A 82 20.11 7.01 5.03
N GLY A 83 20.50 7.62 6.15
CA GLY A 83 20.81 9.05 6.27
C GLY A 83 19.58 9.98 6.34
N ARG A 84 18.35 9.47 6.25
CA ARG A 84 17.11 10.25 6.27
C ARG A 84 16.47 10.23 7.66
N LEU A 85 16.07 11.41 8.16
CA LEU A 85 15.39 11.53 9.44
C LEU A 85 14.08 10.76 9.45
N VAL A 86 13.85 9.96 10.50
CA VAL A 86 12.60 9.29 10.78
C VAL A 86 12.27 9.36 12.28
N TYR A 87 11.00 9.33 12.60
CA TYR A 87 10.50 9.21 13.96
C TYR A 87 9.93 7.81 14.18
N VAL A 88 10.15 7.26 15.38
CA VAL A 88 9.73 5.90 15.70
C VAL A 88 9.13 5.80 17.10
N PHE A 89 8.12 4.97 17.22
CA PHE A 89 7.72 4.39 18.50
C PHE A 89 7.68 2.86 18.36
N ALA A 90 8.10 2.15 19.41
CA ALA A 90 8.10 0.70 19.48
C ALA A 90 7.51 0.24 20.80
N GLN A 91 6.40 -0.48 20.76
CA GLN A 91 5.73 -0.99 21.96
C GLN A 91 6.52 -2.18 22.51
N ASP A 92 6.77 -2.15 23.82
CA ASP A 92 7.53 -3.17 24.54
C ASP A 92 6.61 -4.15 25.24
N PHE A 93 6.42 -5.30 24.63
CA PHE A 93 5.58 -6.36 25.18
C PHE A 93 6.08 -6.91 26.52
N THR A 94 7.33 -6.69 26.88
CA THR A 94 7.88 -7.11 28.18
C THR A 94 7.30 -6.31 29.35
N VAL A 95 6.75 -5.10 29.10
CA VAL A 95 6.13 -4.23 30.10
C VAL A 95 4.61 -4.25 29.91
N PHE A 96 3.90 -4.88 30.84
CA PHE A 96 2.44 -5.01 30.84
C PHE A 96 1.84 -5.49 29.50
N GLY A 97 2.57 -6.36 28.76
CA GLY A 97 2.15 -6.82 27.44
C GLY A 97 2.04 -5.71 26.40
N GLY A 98 2.84 -4.65 26.51
CA GLY A 98 2.82 -3.51 25.60
C GLY A 98 1.51 -2.70 25.66
N SER A 99 0.70 -2.87 26.71
CA SER A 99 -0.60 -2.22 26.83
C SER A 99 -0.48 -0.71 26.99
N LEU A 100 -1.38 0.03 26.30
CA LEU A 100 -1.38 1.48 26.26
C LEU A 100 -1.90 2.08 27.58
N SER A 101 -1.08 2.87 28.24
CA SER A 101 -1.44 3.77 29.34
C SER A 101 -1.63 5.20 28.85
N GLU A 102 -2.06 6.10 29.70
CA GLU A 102 -2.08 7.54 29.44
C GLU A 102 -0.68 8.06 29.06
N THR A 103 0.35 7.77 29.87
CA THR A 103 1.72 8.24 29.63
C THR A 103 2.41 7.56 28.45
N HIS A 104 2.10 6.29 28.19
CA HIS A 104 2.52 5.59 26.98
C HIS A 104 1.99 6.32 25.73
N ALA A 105 0.69 6.68 25.72
CA ALA A 105 0.07 7.44 24.66
C ALA A 105 0.69 8.85 24.51
N GLU A 106 0.92 9.57 25.61
CA GLU A 106 1.57 10.89 25.58
C GLU A 106 2.95 10.84 24.93
N LYS A 107 3.74 9.79 25.18
CA LYS A 107 5.04 9.58 24.52
C LYS A 107 4.90 9.40 23.02
N ILE A 108 3.96 8.56 22.58
CA ILE A 108 3.67 8.35 21.15
C ILE A 108 3.20 9.67 20.51
N CYS A 109 2.24 10.35 21.12
CA CYS A 109 1.72 11.63 20.63
C CYS A 109 2.82 12.68 20.45
N LYS A 110 3.76 12.77 21.39
CA LYS A 110 4.90 13.67 21.29
C LYS A 110 5.75 13.38 20.06
N ILE A 111 6.02 12.11 19.77
CA ILE A 111 6.79 11.72 18.59
C ILE A 111 6.02 12.01 17.30
N MET A 112 4.71 11.77 17.26
CA MET A 112 3.85 12.10 16.13
C MET A 112 3.84 13.62 15.86
N ASP A 113 3.71 14.43 16.88
CA ASP A 113 3.76 15.89 16.78
C ASP A 113 5.12 16.40 16.26
N LEU A 114 6.22 15.77 16.69
CA LEU A 114 7.57 16.09 16.20
C LEU A 114 7.76 15.67 14.74
N ALA A 115 7.26 14.50 14.35
CA ALA A 115 7.32 14.02 12.97
C ALA A 115 6.61 14.99 12.02
N MET A 116 5.38 15.41 12.36
CA MET A 116 4.63 16.38 11.56
C MET A 116 5.33 17.75 11.48
N ARG A 117 5.85 18.25 12.59
CA ARG A 117 6.54 19.57 12.62
C ARG A 117 7.84 19.59 11.83
N ASN A 118 8.52 18.46 11.75
CA ASN A 118 9.79 18.33 11.02
C ASN A 118 9.61 17.74 9.61
N GLY A 119 8.37 17.40 9.22
CA GLY A 119 8.08 16.84 7.91
C GLY A 119 8.83 15.53 7.65
N ALA A 120 8.83 14.60 8.61
CA ALA A 120 9.58 13.35 8.50
C ALA A 120 8.69 12.12 8.74
N PRO A 121 8.98 10.97 8.08
CA PRO A 121 8.19 9.74 8.24
C PRO A 121 8.07 9.28 9.68
N LEU A 122 6.90 8.72 10.00
CA LEU A 122 6.58 8.11 11.29
C LEU A 122 6.48 6.59 11.14
N ILE A 123 7.20 5.85 12.00
CA ILE A 123 7.20 4.39 12.01
C ILE A 123 6.70 3.90 13.37
N GLY A 124 5.63 3.10 13.37
CA GLY A 124 5.11 2.41 14.53
C GLY A 124 5.48 0.92 14.50
N LEU A 125 6.22 0.45 15.49
CA LEU A 125 6.51 -0.97 15.71
C LEU A 125 5.57 -1.48 16.80
N ASN A 126 4.49 -2.14 16.39
CA ASN A 126 3.34 -2.46 17.24
C ASN A 126 3.47 -3.88 17.81
N ASP A 127 3.35 -4.00 19.13
CA ASP A 127 3.38 -5.26 19.87
C ASP A 127 2.63 -5.05 21.21
N SER A 128 1.27 -5.12 21.17
CA SER A 128 0.44 -4.65 22.27
C SER A 128 -0.81 -5.49 22.48
N GLY A 129 -1.09 -5.81 23.72
CA GLY A 129 -2.35 -6.43 24.12
C GLY A 129 -3.56 -5.48 24.12
N GLY A 130 -3.40 -4.20 23.76
CA GLY A 130 -4.49 -3.23 23.74
C GLY A 130 -4.45 -2.21 24.87
N ALA A 131 -5.62 -1.78 25.36
CA ALA A 131 -5.72 -0.81 26.44
C ALA A 131 -5.25 -1.38 27.80
N ARG A 132 -4.53 -0.60 28.58
CA ARG A 132 -4.16 -0.95 29.96
C ARG A 132 -5.42 -0.85 30.83
N ILE A 133 -6.01 -1.98 31.18
CA ILE A 133 -7.32 -2.08 31.83
C ILE A 133 -7.33 -1.35 33.18
N GLN A 134 -6.21 -1.37 33.90
CA GLN A 134 -6.07 -0.72 35.20
C GLN A 134 -6.21 0.80 35.17
N GLU A 135 -6.03 1.42 34.00
CA GLU A 135 -6.15 2.87 33.81
C GLU A 135 -7.53 3.30 33.26
N GLY A 136 -8.40 2.33 32.94
CA GLY A 136 -9.77 2.59 32.52
C GLY A 136 -9.88 3.58 31.34
N VAL A 137 -10.66 4.64 31.52
CA VAL A 137 -10.94 5.64 30.48
C VAL A 137 -9.70 6.45 30.05
N ASN A 138 -8.69 6.58 30.88
CA ASN A 138 -7.45 7.29 30.53
C ASN A 138 -6.71 6.61 29.39
N SER A 139 -6.68 5.26 29.40
CA SER A 139 -6.15 4.49 28.31
C SER A 139 -6.94 4.69 27.00
N LEU A 140 -8.28 4.77 27.08
CA LEU A 140 -9.13 5.04 25.92
C LEU A 140 -8.90 6.46 25.38
N GLY A 141 -8.76 7.46 26.25
CA GLY A 141 -8.39 8.81 25.87
C GLY A 141 -7.05 8.85 25.13
N GLY A 142 -6.06 8.11 25.63
CA GLY A 142 -4.77 7.99 24.98
C GLY A 142 -4.84 7.41 23.56
N TYR A 143 -5.68 6.40 23.31
CA TYR A 143 -5.93 5.92 21.95
C TYR A 143 -6.56 6.99 21.06
N ALA A 144 -7.56 7.70 21.56
CA ALA A 144 -8.23 8.77 20.81
C ALA A 144 -7.24 9.88 20.41
N ASP A 145 -6.32 10.24 21.29
CA ASP A 145 -5.26 11.22 21.02
C ASP A 145 -4.31 10.78 19.90
N ILE A 146 -3.99 9.48 19.84
CA ILE A 146 -3.19 8.89 18.76
C ILE A 146 -3.99 8.90 17.45
N PHE A 147 -5.26 8.46 17.48
CA PHE A 147 -6.13 8.43 16.27
C PHE A 147 -6.28 9.80 15.65
N TYR A 148 -6.50 10.82 16.47
CA TYR A 148 -6.58 12.20 16.00
C TYR A 148 -5.31 12.63 15.28
N ARG A 149 -4.13 12.27 15.81
CA ARG A 149 -2.84 12.57 15.17
C ARG A 149 -2.58 11.75 13.91
N ASN A 150 -3.02 10.50 13.83
CA ASN A 150 -2.97 9.73 12.58
C ASN A 150 -3.71 10.46 11.46
N VAL A 151 -4.89 11.02 11.76
CA VAL A 151 -5.68 11.79 10.78
C VAL A 151 -4.96 13.09 10.39
N LEU A 152 -4.40 13.83 11.35
CA LEU A 152 -3.64 15.06 11.07
C LEU A 152 -2.39 14.80 10.23
N ALA A 153 -1.70 13.68 10.45
CA ALA A 153 -0.50 13.29 9.72
C ALA A 153 -0.80 12.69 8.33
N SER A 154 -2.04 12.25 8.10
CA SER A 154 -2.45 11.60 6.85
C SER A 154 -2.26 12.52 5.64
N GLY A 155 -1.45 12.08 4.68
CA GLY A 155 -1.08 12.86 3.50
C GLY A 155 -0.11 14.01 3.78
N VAL A 156 0.41 14.14 5.00
CA VAL A 156 1.44 15.13 5.38
C VAL A 156 2.81 14.48 5.47
N VAL A 157 2.92 13.40 6.25
CA VAL A 157 4.13 12.58 6.36
C VAL A 157 3.78 11.12 6.17
N PRO A 158 4.65 10.29 5.55
CA PRO A 158 4.43 8.85 5.45
C PRO A 158 4.31 8.21 6.83
N GLN A 159 3.28 7.39 7.02
CA GLN A 159 3.02 6.64 8.24
C GLN A 159 3.09 5.14 7.96
N ILE A 160 4.01 4.43 8.62
CA ILE A 160 4.21 2.99 8.44
C ILE A 160 3.98 2.29 9.78
N SER A 161 3.14 1.27 9.78
CA SER A 161 2.89 0.42 10.94
C SER A 161 3.38 -0.99 10.68
N ALA A 162 4.25 -1.50 11.54
CA ALA A 162 4.66 -2.89 11.55
C ALA A 162 4.06 -3.61 12.75
N ILE A 163 3.29 -4.66 12.51
CA ILE A 163 2.70 -5.49 13.54
C ILE A 163 3.65 -6.65 13.80
N MET A 164 4.33 -6.61 14.93
CA MET A 164 5.41 -7.53 15.29
C MET A 164 5.05 -8.39 16.50
N GLY A 165 3.77 -8.44 16.82
CA GLY A 165 3.20 -9.22 17.89
C GLY A 165 1.69 -9.06 17.93
N PRO A 166 1.02 -9.37 19.04
CA PRO A 166 -0.40 -9.09 19.20
C PRO A 166 -0.73 -7.61 18.97
N CYS A 167 -1.87 -7.35 18.31
CA CYS A 167 -2.45 -6.04 18.13
C CYS A 167 -3.97 -6.21 18.21
N ALA A 168 -4.56 -5.91 19.38
CA ALA A 168 -5.96 -6.26 19.66
C ALA A 168 -6.74 -5.05 20.19
N GLY A 169 -8.05 -5.06 19.94
CA GLY A 169 -8.97 -4.03 20.43
C GLY A 169 -8.67 -2.65 19.86
N GLY A 170 -8.56 -1.62 20.70
CA GLY A 170 -8.24 -0.26 20.27
C GLY A 170 -6.92 -0.12 19.50
N ALA A 171 -5.98 -1.02 19.75
CA ALA A 171 -4.67 -0.99 19.10
C ALA A 171 -4.69 -1.17 17.57
N VAL A 172 -5.74 -1.79 17.00
CA VAL A 172 -5.82 -2.06 15.56
C VAL A 172 -6.17 -0.83 14.73
N TYR A 173 -6.85 0.16 15.31
CA TYR A 173 -7.38 1.29 14.55
C TYR A 173 -6.30 2.29 14.13
N SER A 174 -5.29 2.54 14.98
CA SER A 174 -4.18 3.41 14.60
C SER A 174 -3.42 2.86 13.39
N PRO A 175 -2.95 1.59 13.37
CA PRO A 175 -2.36 1.01 12.16
C PRO A 175 -3.26 1.06 10.93
N ALA A 176 -4.57 0.79 11.09
CA ALA A 176 -5.53 0.81 9.99
C ALA A 176 -5.68 2.19 9.31
N MET A 177 -5.36 3.27 10.02
CA MET A 177 -5.36 4.64 9.49
C MET A 177 -4.02 5.06 8.89
N THR A 178 -2.94 4.29 9.10
CA THR A 178 -1.63 4.57 8.51
C THR A 178 -1.58 4.18 7.03
N ASP A 179 -0.53 4.57 6.32
CA ASP A 179 -0.41 4.35 4.88
C ASP A 179 -0.10 2.89 4.54
N PHE A 180 0.79 2.26 5.31
CA PHE A 180 1.19 0.86 5.10
C PHE A 180 1.23 0.08 6.41
N ILE A 181 0.75 -1.17 6.31
CA ILE A 181 0.77 -2.14 7.39
C ILE A 181 1.62 -3.32 6.96
N LEU A 182 2.63 -3.64 7.75
CA LEU A 182 3.43 -4.86 7.63
C LEU A 182 3.05 -5.82 8.76
N MET A 183 3.00 -7.12 8.50
CA MET A 183 2.76 -8.13 9.53
C MET A 183 3.81 -9.22 9.48
N VAL A 184 4.24 -9.71 10.65
CA VAL A 184 5.18 -10.82 10.78
C VAL A 184 4.43 -12.14 10.90
N GLU A 185 4.74 -13.11 10.06
CA GLU A 185 4.10 -14.44 10.07
C GLU A 185 4.26 -15.16 11.42
N GLY A 186 3.21 -15.87 11.82
CA GLY A 186 3.21 -16.75 12.99
C GLY A 186 3.41 -16.07 14.35
N SER A 187 3.70 -14.76 14.38
CA SER A 187 3.93 -14.01 15.63
C SER A 187 3.04 -12.78 15.78
N SER A 188 2.44 -12.28 14.72
CA SER A 188 1.60 -11.10 14.73
C SER A 188 0.14 -11.41 14.42
N TYR A 189 -0.74 -10.72 15.13
CA TYR A 189 -2.19 -10.86 14.96
C TYR A 189 -2.86 -9.49 15.08
N MET A 190 -3.85 -9.23 14.20
CA MET A 190 -4.72 -8.06 14.27
C MET A 190 -6.18 -8.51 14.34
N PHE A 191 -6.90 -8.12 15.40
CA PHE A 191 -8.35 -8.32 15.47
C PHE A 191 -9.00 -7.35 16.46
N VAL A 192 -10.25 -7.00 16.21
CA VAL A 192 -11.03 -6.12 17.12
C VAL A 192 -11.25 -6.84 18.45
N THR A 193 -11.61 -8.13 18.40
CA THR A 193 -11.76 -9.00 19.57
C THR A 193 -11.13 -10.36 19.28
N GLY A 194 -10.46 -10.92 20.29
CA GLY A 194 -9.78 -12.20 20.14
C GLY A 194 -10.70 -13.42 20.08
N PRO A 195 -10.16 -14.61 19.73
CA PRO A 195 -10.92 -15.86 19.53
C PRO A 195 -11.89 -16.22 20.67
N ASN A 196 -11.50 -15.99 21.93
CA ASN A 196 -12.35 -16.29 23.08
C ASN A 196 -13.65 -15.47 23.08
N VAL A 197 -13.59 -14.19 22.72
CA VAL A 197 -14.77 -13.32 22.63
C VAL A 197 -15.62 -13.73 21.44
N VAL A 198 -15.02 -14.02 20.28
CA VAL A 198 -15.71 -14.55 19.09
C VAL A 198 -16.48 -15.81 19.46
N LYS A 199 -15.83 -16.78 20.12
CA LYS A 199 -16.51 -18.02 20.58
C LYS A 199 -17.70 -17.73 21.51
N THR A 200 -17.55 -16.79 22.43
CA THR A 200 -18.60 -16.46 23.40
C THR A 200 -19.82 -15.78 22.73
N VAL A 201 -19.57 -14.92 21.75
CA VAL A 201 -20.63 -14.07 21.13
C VAL A 201 -21.27 -14.72 19.92
N THR A 202 -20.48 -15.36 19.05
CA THR A 202 -20.93 -15.92 17.77
C THR A 202 -20.96 -17.45 17.74
N ASN A 203 -20.42 -18.13 18.77
CA ASN A 203 -20.18 -19.57 18.83
C ASN A 203 -19.24 -20.10 17.73
N GLU A 204 -18.45 -19.26 17.11
CA GLU A 204 -17.44 -19.65 16.14
C GLU A 204 -16.15 -20.08 16.87
N GLU A 205 -15.61 -21.24 16.49
CA GLU A 205 -14.28 -21.69 16.96
C GLU A 205 -13.26 -21.33 15.89
N VAL A 206 -12.32 -20.46 16.24
CA VAL A 206 -11.30 -19.96 15.34
C VAL A 206 -9.98 -19.74 16.09
N SER A 207 -8.86 -20.08 15.48
CA SER A 207 -7.53 -19.75 16.04
C SER A 207 -7.19 -18.27 15.83
N SER A 208 -6.19 -17.76 16.54
CA SER A 208 -5.70 -16.39 16.34
C SER A 208 -5.17 -16.16 14.94
N GLU A 209 -4.50 -17.16 14.35
CA GLU A 209 -3.96 -17.11 13.00
C GLU A 209 -5.09 -17.06 11.94
N GLU A 210 -6.10 -17.90 12.08
CA GLU A 210 -7.25 -17.92 11.17
C GLU A 210 -8.11 -16.66 11.29
N LEU A 211 -8.24 -16.09 12.49
CA LEU A 211 -9.03 -14.89 12.72
C LEU A 211 -8.35 -13.62 12.18
N GLY A 212 -7.06 -13.46 12.47
CA GLY A 212 -6.37 -12.21 12.20
C GLY A 212 -4.85 -12.33 12.09
N GLY A 213 -4.33 -13.47 11.64
CA GLY A 213 -2.91 -13.65 11.33
C GLY A 213 -2.49 -12.94 10.05
N ALA A 214 -1.19 -12.87 9.82
CA ALA A 214 -0.59 -12.19 8.67
C ALA A 214 -1.14 -12.70 7.33
N SER A 215 -1.22 -14.03 7.16
CA SER A 215 -1.76 -14.67 5.95
C SER A 215 -3.24 -14.35 5.73
N THR A 216 -4.06 -14.38 6.79
CA THR A 216 -5.49 -14.05 6.71
C THR A 216 -5.71 -12.59 6.25
N HIS A 217 -4.95 -11.66 6.82
CA HIS A 217 -5.05 -10.26 6.42
C HIS A 217 -4.43 -9.95 5.07
N ALA A 218 -3.43 -10.74 4.64
CA ALA A 218 -2.83 -10.60 3.32
C ALA A 218 -3.70 -11.14 2.18
N THR A 219 -4.54 -12.17 2.45
CA THR A 219 -5.31 -12.83 1.38
C THR A 219 -6.80 -12.50 1.40
N LYS A 220 -7.41 -12.35 2.59
CA LYS A 220 -8.87 -12.19 2.73
C LYS A 220 -9.32 -10.75 2.93
N SER A 221 -8.70 -10.01 3.85
CA SER A 221 -9.16 -8.66 4.20
C SER A 221 -8.42 -7.53 3.48
N GLY A 222 -7.20 -7.79 2.99
CA GLY A 222 -6.34 -6.79 2.38
C GLY A 222 -5.80 -5.73 3.35
N VAL A 223 -5.92 -5.94 4.66
CA VAL A 223 -5.39 -5.02 5.68
C VAL A 223 -3.86 -5.00 5.66
N THR A 224 -3.23 -6.16 5.47
CA THR A 224 -1.77 -6.28 5.39
C THR A 224 -1.28 -5.93 3.99
N HIS A 225 -0.35 -4.98 3.92
CA HIS A 225 0.28 -4.56 2.67
C HIS A 225 1.52 -5.39 2.33
N LEU A 226 2.30 -5.78 3.33
CA LEU A 226 3.50 -6.60 3.18
C LEU A 226 3.59 -7.62 4.32
N VAL A 227 3.86 -8.86 3.96
CA VAL A 227 4.10 -9.94 4.92
C VAL A 227 5.60 -10.14 5.10
N ALA A 228 6.04 -10.34 6.33
CA ALA A 228 7.43 -10.57 6.68
C ALA A 228 7.62 -11.91 7.40
N ALA A 229 8.69 -12.62 7.08
CA ALA A 229 8.97 -13.93 7.67
C ALA A 229 9.40 -13.84 9.16
N ASN A 230 9.99 -12.71 9.57
CA ASN A 230 10.45 -12.46 10.94
C ASN A 230 10.69 -10.95 11.15
N ASP A 231 11.08 -10.57 12.37
CA ASP A 231 11.34 -9.17 12.75
C ASP A 231 12.42 -8.51 11.87
N VAL A 232 13.48 -9.24 11.51
CA VAL A 232 14.58 -8.70 10.68
C VAL A 232 14.09 -8.43 9.26
N ASP A 233 13.40 -9.37 8.64
CA ASP A 233 12.81 -9.20 7.30
C ASP A 233 11.78 -8.05 7.29
N CYS A 234 11.01 -7.90 8.37
CA CYS A 234 10.06 -6.80 8.50
C CYS A 234 10.77 -5.44 8.48
N ILE A 235 11.84 -5.30 9.24
CA ILE A 235 12.64 -4.07 9.29
C ILE A 235 13.28 -3.76 7.93
N GLU A 236 13.84 -4.75 7.24
CA GLU A 236 14.41 -4.55 5.90
C GLU A 236 13.33 -4.14 4.87
N LYS A 237 12.15 -4.72 4.95
CA LYS A 237 11.00 -4.29 4.12
C LYS A 237 10.57 -2.85 4.41
N ILE A 238 10.59 -2.41 5.68
CA ILE A 238 10.34 -1.00 6.04
C ILE A 238 11.40 -0.08 5.41
N LYS A 239 12.68 -0.41 5.52
CA LYS A 239 13.77 0.38 4.93
C LYS A 239 13.64 0.47 3.41
N ARG A 240 13.33 -0.67 2.75
CA ARG A 240 13.09 -0.72 1.31
C ARG A 240 11.89 0.14 0.91
N LEU A 241 10.76 0.04 1.62
CA LEU A 241 9.56 0.82 1.37
C LEU A 241 9.84 2.33 1.50
N LEU A 242 10.52 2.75 2.57
CA LEU A 242 10.94 4.14 2.78
C LEU A 242 11.81 4.68 1.63
N SER A 243 12.61 3.82 1.00
CA SER A 243 13.50 4.25 -0.07
C SER A 243 12.77 4.77 -1.32
N TYR A 244 11.49 4.44 -1.49
CA TYR A 244 10.66 4.92 -2.60
C TYR A 244 9.90 6.21 -2.28
N MET A 245 9.75 6.56 -1.01
CA MET A 245 8.92 7.67 -0.56
C MET A 245 9.72 8.95 -0.38
N PRO A 246 9.13 10.12 -0.65
CA PRO A 246 9.72 11.40 -0.21
C PRO A 246 9.68 11.52 1.32
N GLN A 247 10.27 12.58 1.84
CA GLN A 247 10.28 12.84 3.28
C GLN A 247 8.89 13.25 3.80
N ASN A 248 8.16 14.00 2.99
CA ASN A 248 6.81 14.50 3.28
C ASN A 248 6.09 14.87 1.97
N CYS A 249 4.88 15.42 2.06
CA CYS A 249 4.04 15.77 0.91
C CYS A 249 4.56 16.97 0.08
N GLU A 250 5.53 17.73 0.57
CA GLU A 250 6.11 18.88 -0.13
C GLU A 250 7.39 18.53 -0.88
N ASP A 251 8.04 17.43 -0.48
CA ASP A 251 9.28 16.96 -1.09
C ASP A 251 9.07 16.22 -2.41
N THR A 252 10.13 16.20 -3.20
CA THR A 252 10.17 15.39 -4.43
C THR A 252 10.50 13.93 -4.11
N VAL A 253 10.11 13.03 -5.02
CA VAL A 253 10.43 11.60 -4.90
C VAL A 253 11.94 11.34 -4.92
N PRO A 254 12.41 10.32 -4.19
CA PRO A 254 13.81 9.90 -4.26
C PRO A 254 14.22 9.54 -5.70
N CYS A 255 15.39 10.02 -6.09
CA CYS A 255 16.00 9.69 -7.37
C CYS A 255 17.44 9.21 -7.13
N LEU A 256 17.73 7.98 -7.51
CA LEU A 256 19.08 7.41 -7.46
C LEU A 256 19.86 7.81 -8.71
N PRO A 257 21.20 7.91 -8.64
CA PRO A 257 22.03 8.12 -9.83
C PRO A 257 21.76 7.02 -10.87
N TYR A 258 21.51 7.41 -12.10
CA TYR A 258 21.26 6.51 -13.21
C TYR A 258 21.97 7.02 -14.47
N ALA A 259 22.75 6.17 -15.11
CA ALA A 259 23.37 6.47 -16.40
C ALA A 259 22.46 5.98 -17.51
N LEU A 260 21.88 6.90 -18.29
CA LEU A 260 21.08 6.55 -19.46
C LEU A 260 21.95 5.82 -20.48
N GLY A 261 21.47 4.67 -20.91
CA GLY A 261 22.07 3.84 -21.94
C GLY A 261 21.15 3.67 -23.15
N ASP A 262 21.27 2.53 -23.82
CA ASP A 262 20.25 2.09 -24.77
C ASP A 262 19.07 1.51 -23.99
N GLU A 263 18.00 2.28 -23.93
CA GLU A 263 16.77 1.93 -23.19
C GLU A 263 15.77 1.13 -24.05
N TYR A 264 16.23 0.56 -25.15
CA TYR A 264 15.47 -0.35 -26.01
C TYR A 264 15.40 -1.74 -25.36
N ARG A 265 14.22 -2.34 -25.30
CA ARG A 265 13.96 -3.61 -24.62
C ARG A 265 13.23 -4.59 -25.55
N GLU A 266 13.97 -5.27 -26.40
CA GLU A 266 13.46 -6.21 -27.42
C GLU A 266 12.50 -7.26 -26.83
N GLN A 267 12.78 -7.75 -25.60
CA GLN A 267 11.96 -8.77 -24.94
C GLN A 267 10.49 -8.36 -24.76
N LEU A 268 10.19 -7.07 -24.68
CA LEU A 268 8.80 -6.59 -24.49
C LEU A 268 7.88 -6.92 -25.66
N ARG A 269 8.43 -7.13 -26.86
CA ARG A 269 7.67 -7.55 -28.05
C ARG A 269 7.08 -8.96 -27.95
N HIS A 270 7.65 -9.79 -27.06
CA HIS A 270 7.35 -11.23 -26.99
C HIS A 270 6.57 -11.63 -25.73
N ILE A 271 6.29 -10.70 -24.81
CA ILE A 271 5.61 -11.00 -23.56
C ILE A 271 4.09 -11.17 -23.77
N VAL A 272 3.47 -10.26 -24.52
CA VAL A 272 2.03 -10.31 -24.77
C VAL A 272 1.74 -11.27 -25.92
N PRO A 273 0.95 -12.35 -25.71
CA PRO A 273 0.60 -13.31 -26.75
C PRO A 273 -0.25 -12.69 -27.85
N GLU A 274 -0.08 -13.15 -29.09
CA GLU A 274 -0.93 -12.78 -30.22
C GLU A 274 -2.39 -13.22 -30.01
N ASN A 275 -2.59 -14.37 -29.36
CA ASN A 275 -3.95 -14.83 -29.02
C ASN A 275 -4.49 -14.02 -27.84
N PRO A 276 -5.56 -13.22 -28.02
CA PRO A 276 -6.10 -12.35 -26.97
C PRO A 276 -6.71 -13.11 -25.80
N ASN A 277 -6.96 -14.41 -25.92
CA ASN A 277 -7.48 -15.26 -24.86
C ASN A 277 -6.39 -16.00 -24.06
N GLN A 278 -5.13 -15.93 -24.49
CA GLN A 278 -4.02 -16.51 -23.77
C GLN A 278 -3.57 -15.54 -22.66
N PRO A 279 -3.55 -15.96 -21.39
CA PRO A 279 -3.05 -15.13 -20.29
C PRO A 279 -1.52 -14.98 -20.34
N TYR A 280 -1.02 -13.91 -19.74
CA TYR A 280 0.40 -13.68 -19.49
C TYR A 280 0.55 -12.94 -18.15
N ASP A 281 1.72 -13.01 -17.55
CA ASP A 281 1.99 -12.28 -16.30
C ASP A 281 2.38 -10.83 -16.62
N MET A 282 1.60 -9.88 -16.14
CA MET A 282 1.90 -8.44 -16.31
C MET A 282 3.15 -8.02 -15.56
N ARG A 283 3.59 -8.78 -14.55
CA ARG A 283 4.84 -8.52 -13.83
C ARG A 283 6.05 -8.63 -14.76
N ASP A 284 6.02 -9.51 -15.77
CA ASP A 284 7.08 -9.61 -16.76
C ASP A 284 7.20 -8.33 -17.60
N VAL A 285 6.06 -7.69 -17.92
CA VAL A 285 6.05 -6.38 -18.58
C VAL A 285 6.62 -5.31 -17.65
N VAL A 286 6.23 -5.31 -16.38
CA VAL A 286 6.77 -4.38 -15.37
C VAL A 286 8.29 -4.52 -15.28
N HIS A 287 8.81 -5.73 -15.10
CA HIS A 287 10.25 -6.01 -15.01
C HIS A 287 11.01 -5.62 -16.29
N GLY A 288 10.39 -5.76 -17.46
CA GLY A 288 10.97 -5.30 -18.73
C GLY A 288 11.07 -3.77 -18.85
N ILE A 289 10.25 -3.03 -18.11
CA ILE A 289 10.18 -1.56 -18.19
C ILE A 289 11.04 -0.89 -17.12
N VAL A 290 10.97 -1.34 -15.85
CA VAL A 290 11.58 -0.65 -14.70
C VAL A 290 13.07 -0.96 -14.55
N ASP A 291 13.73 -0.27 -13.64
CA ASP A 291 15.12 -0.57 -13.28
C ASP A 291 15.21 -1.95 -12.62
N GLU A 292 16.30 -2.66 -12.88
CA GLU A 292 16.52 -4.02 -12.40
C GLU A 292 16.35 -4.10 -10.88
N GLU A 293 15.70 -5.17 -10.39
CA GLU A 293 15.40 -5.45 -8.97
C GLU A 293 14.66 -4.32 -8.21
N SER A 294 14.22 -3.27 -8.92
CA SER A 294 13.58 -2.13 -8.26
C SER A 294 12.10 -2.32 -7.96
N PHE A 295 11.42 -3.31 -8.53
CA PHE A 295 10.00 -3.48 -8.31
C PHE A 295 9.73 -4.07 -6.91
N MET A 296 8.83 -3.42 -6.16
CA MET A 296 8.32 -3.86 -4.86
C MET A 296 6.80 -3.88 -4.91
N GLU A 297 6.23 -5.06 -5.08
CA GLU A 297 4.78 -5.24 -5.10
C GLU A 297 4.19 -5.06 -3.70
N VAL A 298 3.01 -4.46 -3.63
CA VAL A 298 2.24 -4.21 -2.40
C VAL A 298 0.94 -4.98 -2.48
N GLN A 299 0.55 -5.65 -1.39
CA GLN A 299 -0.65 -6.51 -1.35
C GLN A 299 -0.65 -7.59 -2.44
N GLU A 300 0.49 -8.24 -2.65
CA GLU A 300 0.69 -9.26 -3.69
C GLU A 300 -0.39 -10.35 -3.70
N SER A 301 -0.77 -10.85 -2.51
CA SER A 301 -1.74 -11.94 -2.34
C SER A 301 -3.20 -11.48 -2.17
N TYR A 302 -3.48 -10.18 -2.32
CA TYR A 302 -4.83 -9.61 -2.24
C TYR A 302 -5.25 -9.01 -3.56
N ALA A 303 -6.47 -9.34 -4.03
CA ALA A 303 -6.97 -8.86 -5.31
C ALA A 303 -5.91 -8.98 -6.42
N GLU A 304 -5.48 -10.20 -6.68
CA GLU A 304 -4.36 -10.54 -7.58
C GLU A 304 -4.61 -10.16 -9.04
N ASN A 305 -5.87 -9.87 -9.39
CA ASN A 305 -6.29 -9.35 -10.71
C ASN A 305 -5.80 -7.91 -10.98
N ILE A 306 -5.22 -7.23 -9.98
CA ILE A 306 -4.53 -5.96 -10.13
C ILE A 306 -3.23 -5.95 -9.34
N VAL A 307 -2.15 -5.51 -9.98
CA VAL A 307 -0.83 -5.33 -9.41
C VAL A 307 -0.66 -3.86 -9.04
N VAL A 308 -0.24 -3.58 -7.81
CA VAL A 308 0.22 -2.25 -7.38
C VAL A 308 1.56 -2.37 -6.68
N GLY A 309 2.42 -1.38 -6.83
CA GLY A 309 3.72 -1.40 -6.19
C GLY A 309 4.59 -0.21 -6.57
N PHE A 310 5.75 -0.15 -5.94
CA PHE A 310 6.76 0.87 -6.24
C PHE A 310 7.86 0.29 -7.11
N ALA A 311 8.42 1.13 -7.96
CA ALA A 311 9.58 0.79 -8.77
C ALA A 311 10.47 2.03 -9.00
N ARG A 312 11.56 1.83 -9.71
CA ARG A 312 12.37 2.94 -10.23
C ARG A 312 12.40 2.91 -11.75
N LEU A 313 12.35 4.08 -12.33
CA LEU A 313 12.52 4.27 -13.76
C LEU A 313 13.61 5.33 -13.97
N ALA A 314 14.75 4.91 -14.49
CA ALA A 314 15.97 5.72 -14.57
C ALA A 314 16.32 6.38 -13.22
N GLY A 315 16.32 5.59 -12.16
CA GLY A 315 16.62 6.01 -10.78
C GLY A 315 15.47 6.68 -10.03
N ARG A 316 14.46 7.22 -10.70
CA ARG A 316 13.33 7.95 -10.11
C ARG A 316 12.27 6.99 -9.60
N SER A 317 11.79 7.20 -8.38
CA SER A 317 10.67 6.43 -7.83
C SER A 317 9.37 6.70 -8.57
N ILE A 318 8.64 5.64 -8.89
CA ILE A 318 7.31 5.67 -9.52
C ILE A 318 6.38 4.66 -8.86
N GLY A 319 5.07 4.91 -8.92
CA GLY A 319 4.03 3.96 -8.56
C GLY A 319 3.54 3.21 -9.80
N ILE A 320 3.38 1.90 -9.69
CA ILE A 320 2.86 1.03 -10.75
C ILE A 320 1.44 0.62 -10.39
N ILE A 321 0.52 0.73 -11.33
CA ILE A 321 -0.82 0.13 -11.27
C ILE A 321 -1.01 -0.65 -12.57
N ALA A 322 -1.28 -1.95 -12.50
CA ALA A 322 -1.37 -2.78 -13.69
C ALA A 322 -2.48 -3.85 -13.56
N ASN A 323 -3.26 -4.06 -14.60
CA ASN A 323 -4.16 -5.21 -14.63
C ASN A 323 -3.34 -6.50 -14.77
N GLN A 324 -3.76 -7.58 -14.10
CA GLN A 324 -3.08 -8.88 -14.14
C GLN A 324 -3.89 -9.92 -14.89
N PRO A 325 -3.61 -10.16 -16.17
CA PRO A 325 -4.39 -11.11 -16.98
C PRO A 325 -4.35 -12.56 -16.51
N MET A 326 -3.35 -12.95 -15.72
CA MET A 326 -3.27 -14.30 -15.13
C MET A 326 -4.40 -14.57 -14.13
N HIS A 327 -4.92 -13.52 -13.50
CA HIS A 327 -5.98 -13.63 -12.50
C HIS A 327 -7.27 -12.97 -13.01
N MET A 328 -8.33 -13.76 -13.16
CA MET A 328 -9.64 -13.30 -13.67
C MET A 328 -9.54 -12.43 -14.94
N ALA A 329 -8.60 -12.74 -15.84
CA ALA A 329 -8.32 -11.98 -17.06
C ALA A 329 -8.07 -10.48 -16.85
N GLY A 330 -7.68 -10.04 -15.66
CA GLY A 330 -7.43 -8.63 -15.35
C GLY A 330 -8.68 -7.76 -15.17
N VAL A 331 -9.88 -8.35 -14.99
CA VAL A 331 -11.12 -7.58 -14.76
C VAL A 331 -11.00 -6.73 -13.48
N LEU A 332 -11.74 -5.64 -13.41
CA LEU A 332 -11.91 -4.88 -12.17
C LEU A 332 -13.08 -5.45 -11.36
N ASP A 333 -12.84 -5.71 -10.09
CA ASP A 333 -13.83 -6.11 -9.09
C ASP A 333 -13.83 -5.15 -7.90
N VAL A 334 -14.65 -5.44 -6.89
CA VAL A 334 -14.74 -4.63 -5.66
C VAL A 334 -13.37 -4.48 -4.99
N ASN A 335 -12.61 -5.57 -4.87
CA ASN A 335 -11.36 -5.59 -4.11
C ASN A 335 -10.21 -4.94 -4.88
N SER A 336 -10.06 -5.22 -6.16
CA SER A 336 -9.05 -4.60 -7.02
C SER A 336 -9.27 -3.08 -7.14
N SER A 337 -10.53 -2.64 -7.21
CA SER A 337 -10.87 -1.22 -7.22
C SER A 337 -10.47 -0.51 -5.93
N LYS A 338 -10.70 -1.13 -4.77
CA LYS A 338 -10.27 -0.60 -3.45
C LYS A 338 -8.74 -0.54 -3.33
N LYS A 339 -8.06 -1.65 -3.67
CA LYS A 339 -6.59 -1.77 -3.64
C LYS A 339 -5.93 -0.68 -4.48
N ALA A 340 -6.32 -0.57 -5.73
CA ALA A 340 -5.76 0.42 -6.65
C ALA A 340 -6.10 1.87 -6.22
N ALA A 341 -7.34 2.16 -5.83
CA ALA A 341 -7.74 3.50 -5.41
C ALA A 341 -6.93 4.00 -4.20
N ARG A 342 -6.72 3.15 -3.20
CA ARG A 342 -5.89 3.47 -2.04
C ARG A 342 -4.45 3.78 -2.43
N PHE A 343 -3.87 2.96 -3.30
CA PHE A 343 -2.49 3.13 -3.75
C PHE A 343 -2.31 4.41 -4.59
N VAL A 344 -3.22 4.68 -5.52
CA VAL A 344 -3.23 5.93 -6.31
C VAL A 344 -3.30 7.16 -5.41
N ARG A 345 -4.16 7.15 -4.39
CA ARG A 345 -4.26 8.27 -3.44
C ARG A 345 -2.99 8.48 -2.65
N PHE A 346 -2.36 7.40 -2.16
CA PHE A 346 -1.07 7.48 -1.50
C PHE A 346 -0.02 8.12 -2.40
N CYS A 347 0.15 7.62 -3.61
CA CYS A 347 1.11 8.18 -4.57
C CYS A 347 0.85 9.66 -4.84
N ASN A 348 -0.42 10.04 -4.98
CA ASN A 348 -0.80 11.45 -5.18
C ASN A 348 -0.49 12.34 -3.97
N CYS A 349 -0.67 11.84 -2.73
CA CYS A 349 -0.33 12.59 -1.51
C CYS A 349 1.18 12.88 -1.42
N PHE A 350 2.01 11.98 -1.93
CA PHE A 350 3.46 12.03 -1.76
C PHE A 350 4.22 12.24 -3.08
N ASN A 351 3.61 12.93 -4.03
CA ASN A 351 4.23 13.35 -5.30
C ASN A 351 4.84 12.22 -6.14
N ILE A 352 4.41 10.97 -5.94
CA ILE A 352 4.93 9.80 -6.65
C ILE A 352 4.24 9.68 -8.02
N PRO A 353 4.97 9.80 -9.13
CA PRO A 353 4.42 9.66 -10.47
C PRO A 353 3.83 8.25 -10.69
N LEU A 354 2.79 8.14 -11.52
CA LEU A 354 2.05 6.92 -11.76
C LEU A 354 2.27 6.39 -13.17
N LEU A 355 2.68 5.14 -13.29
CA LEU A 355 2.63 4.35 -14.52
C LEU A 355 1.46 3.36 -14.43
N VAL A 356 0.56 3.41 -15.41
CA VAL A 356 -0.60 2.53 -15.50
C VAL A 356 -0.46 1.62 -16.72
N LEU A 357 -0.45 0.30 -16.51
CA LEU A 357 -0.41 -0.70 -17.57
C LEU A 357 -1.79 -1.34 -17.69
N VAL A 358 -2.37 -1.29 -18.87
CA VAL A 358 -3.78 -1.64 -19.07
C VAL A 358 -3.92 -2.89 -19.94
N ASP A 359 -4.55 -3.90 -19.37
CA ASP A 359 -5.14 -5.05 -20.06
C ASP A 359 -6.40 -5.46 -19.31
N VAL A 360 -7.53 -4.79 -19.60
CA VAL A 360 -8.76 -4.92 -18.84
C VAL A 360 -9.96 -5.18 -19.74
N PRO A 361 -10.66 -6.33 -19.59
CA PRO A 361 -11.85 -6.63 -20.39
C PRO A 361 -13.13 -5.98 -19.86
N GLY A 362 -13.08 -5.33 -18.71
CA GLY A 362 -14.24 -4.69 -18.09
C GLY A 362 -14.28 -4.81 -16.57
N PHE A 363 -15.42 -4.46 -15.99
CA PHE A 363 -15.76 -4.79 -14.60
C PHE A 363 -16.34 -6.19 -14.51
N LEU A 364 -16.09 -6.89 -13.39
CA LEU A 364 -16.62 -8.23 -13.15
C LEU A 364 -18.16 -8.17 -12.98
N PRO A 365 -18.95 -8.83 -13.84
CA PRO A 365 -20.38 -8.88 -13.69
C PRO A 365 -20.81 -9.89 -12.63
N GLY A 366 -22.04 -9.77 -12.13
CA GLY A 366 -22.68 -10.75 -11.28
C GLY A 366 -23.27 -10.17 -10.01
N THR A 367 -24.24 -10.89 -9.44
CA THR A 367 -24.98 -10.44 -8.26
C THR A 367 -24.08 -10.23 -7.04
N ASP A 368 -23.05 -11.05 -6.87
CA ASP A 368 -22.07 -10.88 -5.80
C ASP A 368 -21.38 -9.51 -5.89
N GLN A 369 -20.93 -9.12 -7.08
CA GLN A 369 -20.28 -7.82 -7.27
C GLN A 369 -21.26 -6.65 -7.11
N GLU A 370 -22.46 -6.76 -7.69
CA GLU A 370 -23.49 -5.70 -7.58
C GLU A 370 -23.92 -5.48 -6.11
N TRP A 371 -24.17 -6.56 -5.38
CA TRP A 371 -24.63 -6.47 -3.99
C TRP A 371 -23.51 -6.07 -3.02
N ASN A 372 -22.25 -6.38 -3.33
CA ASN A 372 -21.09 -5.92 -2.56
C ASN A 372 -20.59 -4.53 -2.99
N GLY A 373 -21.32 -3.84 -3.87
CA GLY A 373 -21.14 -2.43 -4.19
C GLY A 373 -20.05 -2.15 -5.21
N ILE A 374 -19.97 -2.94 -6.30
CA ILE A 374 -19.02 -2.70 -7.40
C ILE A 374 -19.15 -1.28 -7.96
N ILE A 375 -20.37 -0.72 -8.05
CA ILE A 375 -20.59 0.64 -8.57
C ILE A 375 -19.85 1.67 -7.72
N ILE A 376 -20.02 1.62 -6.39
CA ILE A 376 -19.39 2.60 -5.49
C ILE A 376 -17.89 2.36 -5.36
N ASN A 377 -17.45 1.11 -5.34
CA ASN A 377 -16.02 0.78 -5.21
C ASN A 377 -15.27 1.01 -6.52
N GLY A 378 -15.86 0.74 -7.68
CA GLY A 378 -15.31 1.12 -8.98
C GLY A 378 -15.20 2.64 -9.15
N SER A 379 -16.20 3.39 -8.65
CA SER A 379 -16.15 4.85 -8.66
C SER A 379 -15.07 5.44 -7.74
N LYS A 380 -14.62 4.73 -6.69
CA LYS A 380 -13.44 5.15 -5.89
C LYS A 380 -12.18 5.19 -6.73
N LEU A 381 -11.95 4.20 -7.59
CA LEU A 381 -10.78 4.17 -8.46
C LEU A 381 -10.84 5.28 -9.51
N LEU A 382 -12.00 5.47 -10.13
CA LEU A 382 -12.24 6.58 -11.06
C LEU A 382 -11.97 7.94 -10.38
N PHE A 383 -12.49 8.13 -9.17
CA PHE A 383 -12.29 9.33 -8.38
C PHE A 383 -10.81 9.55 -8.05
N ALA A 384 -10.11 8.50 -7.60
CA ALA A 384 -8.70 8.58 -7.21
C ALA A 384 -7.82 9.03 -8.40
N PHE A 385 -7.99 8.42 -9.57
CA PHE A 385 -7.27 8.84 -10.76
C PHE A 385 -7.66 10.27 -11.21
N SER A 386 -8.95 10.57 -11.25
CA SER A 386 -9.41 11.92 -11.66
C SER A 386 -8.94 13.01 -10.70
N GLU A 387 -8.76 12.70 -9.42
CA GLU A 387 -8.26 13.62 -8.40
C GLU A 387 -6.73 13.73 -8.40
N ALA A 388 -5.98 12.74 -8.91
CA ALA A 388 -4.53 12.74 -8.86
C ALA A 388 -3.91 13.87 -9.71
N THR A 389 -2.98 14.63 -9.13
CA THR A 389 -2.27 15.76 -9.76
C THR A 389 -0.85 15.40 -10.18
N VAL A 390 -0.31 14.30 -9.68
CA VAL A 390 1.01 13.80 -10.07
C VAL A 390 1.09 13.46 -11.56
N PRO A 391 2.29 13.39 -12.17
CA PRO A 391 2.45 12.85 -13.51
C PRO A 391 1.82 11.46 -13.64
N ARG A 392 1.00 11.26 -14.67
CA ARG A 392 0.27 10.01 -14.93
C ARG A 392 0.42 9.59 -16.36
N VAL A 393 1.07 8.47 -16.58
CA VAL A 393 1.31 7.91 -17.92
C VAL A 393 0.65 6.54 -18.01
N THR A 394 -0.06 6.29 -19.11
CA THR A 394 -0.75 5.03 -19.38
C THR A 394 -0.13 4.34 -20.58
N VAL A 395 0.02 3.02 -20.50
CA VAL A 395 0.34 2.16 -21.64
C VAL A 395 -0.72 1.07 -21.74
N ILE A 396 -1.45 1.04 -22.84
CA ILE A 396 -2.42 0.00 -23.13
C ILE A 396 -1.69 -1.12 -23.86
N THR A 397 -1.52 -2.26 -23.19
CA THR A 397 -0.77 -3.40 -23.73
C THR A 397 -1.64 -4.31 -24.59
N ARG A 398 -2.93 -4.48 -24.22
CA ARG A 398 -3.88 -5.31 -24.96
C ARG A 398 -5.31 -4.79 -24.80
N LYS A 399 -6.16 -5.41 -24.00
CA LYS A 399 -7.58 -5.05 -23.86
C LYS A 399 -7.78 -3.77 -23.06
N ALA A 400 -8.72 -2.95 -23.52
CA ALA A 400 -9.20 -1.76 -22.80
C ALA A 400 -10.68 -1.55 -23.17
N TYR A 401 -11.59 -2.24 -22.45
CA TYR A 401 -12.99 -2.30 -22.82
C TYR A 401 -13.91 -1.56 -21.86
N GLY A 402 -14.92 -0.90 -22.45
CA GLY A 402 -16.03 -0.29 -21.75
C GLY A 402 -15.59 0.77 -20.71
N GLY A 403 -16.35 0.90 -19.63
CA GLY A 403 -16.04 1.84 -18.55
C GLY A 403 -14.71 1.58 -17.85
N ALA A 404 -14.17 0.36 -17.90
CA ALA A 404 -12.87 0.07 -17.32
C ALA A 404 -11.71 0.74 -18.10
N TYR A 405 -11.85 0.94 -19.42
CA TYR A 405 -10.94 1.79 -20.20
C TYR A 405 -10.85 3.19 -19.60
N ASP A 406 -12.00 3.80 -19.28
CA ASP A 406 -12.02 5.15 -18.70
C ASP A 406 -11.37 5.16 -17.32
N VAL A 407 -11.74 4.19 -16.46
CA VAL A 407 -11.29 4.12 -15.06
C VAL A 407 -9.78 3.89 -14.94
N MET A 408 -9.18 3.10 -15.83
CA MET A 408 -7.75 2.80 -15.82
C MET A 408 -6.91 3.94 -16.42
N ASN A 409 -7.13 5.15 -15.90
CA ASN A 409 -6.36 6.34 -16.23
C ASN A 409 -6.38 6.70 -17.71
N SER A 410 -7.57 6.77 -18.30
CA SER A 410 -7.71 7.26 -19.68
C SER A 410 -7.36 8.74 -19.81
N LYS A 411 -7.08 9.18 -21.02
CA LYS A 411 -6.86 10.60 -21.34
C LYS A 411 -8.05 11.48 -20.94
N HIS A 412 -9.27 10.93 -21.03
CA HIS A 412 -10.52 11.64 -20.72
C HIS A 412 -10.65 12.04 -19.24
N ILE A 413 -10.04 11.28 -18.33
CA ILE A 413 -10.01 11.60 -16.90
C ILE A 413 -8.72 12.33 -16.48
N GLY A 414 -7.96 12.83 -17.45
CA GLY A 414 -6.83 13.72 -17.24
C GLY A 414 -5.47 13.03 -17.13
N ALA A 415 -5.29 11.83 -17.69
CA ALA A 415 -3.95 11.28 -17.88
C ALA A 415 -3.11 12.20 -18.79
N ASP A 416 -1.83 12.32 -18.49
CA ASP A 416 -0.94 13.25 -19.19
C ASP A 416 -0.48 12.71 -20.53
N MET A 417 -0.07 11.41 -20.55
CA MET A 417 0.35 10.72 -21.76
C MET A 417 -0.30 9.33 -21.81
N ASN A 418 -0.82 8.98 -22.98
CA ASN A 418 -1.44 7.68 -23.23
C ASN A 418 -0.78 7.03 -24.44
N TYR A 419 -0.07 5.93 -24.21
CA TYR A 419 0.52 5.10 -25.22
C TYR A 419 -0.30 3.82 -25.43
N ALA A 420 -0.24 3.25 -26.59
CA ALA A 420 -0.80 1.94 -26.87
C ALA A 420 0.21 1.10 -27.65
N TRP A 421 0.25 -0.21 -27.39
CA TRP A 421 0.96 -1.14 -28.24
C TRP A 421 0.11 -1.48 -29.47
N PRO A 422 0.69 -1.98 -30.56
CA PRO A 422 -0.09 -2.43 -31.73
C PRO A 422 -1.11 -3.53 -31.43
N SER A 423 -0.88 -4.32 -30.38
CA SER A 423 -1.78 -5.35 -29.84
C SER A 423 -2.97 -4.79 -29.04
N ALA A 424 -3.06 -3.47 -28.84
CA ALA A 424 -4.12 -2.87 -28.04
C ALA A 424 -5.47 -2.94 -28.75
N GLU A 425 -6.50 -3.32 -27.98
CA GLU A 425 -7.89 -3.41 -28.41
C GLU A 425 -8.72 -2.43 -27.58
N ILE A 426 -9.10 -1.29 -28.16
CA ILE A 426 -9.82 -0.21 -27.45
C ILE A 426 -11.24 -0.14 -28.00
N ALA A 427 -12.22 -0.64 -27.24
CA ALA A 427 -13.60 -0.75 -27.69
C ALA A 427 -14.60 -0.69 -26.52
N VAL A 428 -15.90 -0.52 -26.86
CA VAL A 428 -16.97 -0.55 -25.87
C VAL A 428 -17.07 -1.94 -25.22
N MET A 429 -16.87 -3.01 -26.00
CA MET A 429 -16.86 -4.40 -25.55
C MET A 429 -16.10 -5.28 -26.54
N GLY A 430 -15.78 -6.51 -26.13
CA GLY A 430 -15.12 -7.48 -27.00
C GLY A 430 -15.93 -7.78 -28.26
N ALA A 431 -15.24 -8.10 -29.34
CA ALA A 431 -15.81 -8.24 -30.69
C ALA A 431 -16.97 -9.24 -30.75
N LYS A 432 -16.89 -10.37 -30.05
CA LYS A 432 -17.96 -11.38 -30.00
C LYS A 432 -19.26 -10.81 -29.45
N GLY A 433 -19.23 -10.25 -28.24
CA GLY A 433 -20.43 -9.70 -27.60
C GLY A 433 -21.03 -8.53 -28.39
N ALA A 434 -20.17 -7.66 -28.97
CA ALA A 434 -20.63 -6.58 -29.82
C ALA A 434 -21.36 -7.11 -31.07
N SER A 435 -20.81 -8.14 -31.71
CA SER A 435 -21.38 -8.74 -32.91
C SER A 435 -22.73 -9.43 -32.62
N GLU A 436 -22.84 -10.13 -31.50
CA GLU A 436 -24.11 -10.75 -31.06
C GLU A 436 -25.22 -9.73 -30.83
N ILE A 437 -24.87 -8.50 -30.43
CA ILE A 437 -25.86 -7.42 -30.22
C ILE A 437 -26.19 -6.71 -31.53
N ILE A 438 -25.16 -6.22 -32.24
CA ILE A 438 -25.33 -5.36 -33.43
C ILE A 438 -25.93 -6.13 -34.58
N PHE A 439 -25.49 -7.37 -34.81
CA PHE A 439 -25.85 -8.19 -35.94
C PHE A 439 -26.79 -9.33 -35.57
N LYS A 440 -27.48 -9.25 -34.45
CA LYS A 440 -28.36 -10.29 -33.91
C LYS A 440 -29.29 -10.88 -34.99
N HIS A 441 -30.02 -10.03 -35.69
CA HIS A 441 -30.96 -10.48 -36.73
C HIS A 441 -30.26 -11.18 -37.89
N GLU A 442 -29.12 -10.64 -38.37
CA GLU A 442 -28.39 -11.24 -39.47
C GLU A 442 -27.81 -12.62 -39.09
N ILE A 443 -27.37 -12.76 -37.84
CA ILE A 443 -26.84 -14.02 -37.30
C ILE A 443 -27.95 -15.06 -37.18
N GLU A 444 -29.07 -14.69 -36.56
CA GLU A 444 -30.19 -15.60 -36.30
C GLU A 444 -30.88 -16.09 -37.59
N THR A 445 -30.86 -15.30 -38.67
CA THR A 445 -31.48 -15.64 -39.97
C THR A 445 -30.55 -16.27 -40.98
N ALA A 446 -29.23 -16.37 -40.66
CA ALA A 446 -28.25 -16.95 -41.55
C ALA A 446 -28.43 -18.47 -41.65
N PRO A 447 -28.15 -19.09 -42.86
CA PRO A 447 -28.12 -20.53 -43.00
C PRO A 447 -27.19 -21.27 -42.05
N ASP A 448 -26.05 -20.62 -41.68
CA ASP A 448 -25.12 -21.06 -40.66
C ASP A 448 -24.87 -19.88 -39.65
N PRO A 449 -25.60 -19.81 -38.54
CA PRO A 449 -25.44 -18.76 -37.55
C PRO A 449 -24.04 -18.67 -36.93
N ALA A 450 -23.36 -19.84 -36.77
CA ALA A 450 -22.03 -19.87 -36.15
C ALA A 450 -20.95 -19.28 -37.10
N ALA A 451 -20.99 -19.67 -38.37
CA ALA A 451 -20.10 -19.09 -39.39
C ALA A 451 -20.38 -17.59 -39.58
N LYS A 452 -21.67 -17.17 -39.53
CA LYS A 452 -22.03 -15.74 -39.64
C LYS A 452 -21.55 -14.93 -38.46
N LEU A 453 -21.62 -15.47 -37.27
CA LEU A 453 -21.08 -14.83 -36.06
C LEU A 453 -19.57 -14.61 -36.19
N LEU A 454 -18.82 -15.62 -36.58
CA LEU A 454 -17.36 -15.51 -36.78
C LEU A 454 -16.98 -14.47 -37.85
N GLU A 455 -17.73 -14.40 -38.95
CA GLU A 455 -17.55 -13.36 -39.99
C GLU A 455 -17.74 -11.95 -39.39
N LYS A 456 -18.82 -11.76 -38.63
CA LYS A 456 -19.14 -10.45 -38.03
C LYS A 456 -18.18 -10.09 -36.90
N GLU A 457 -17.78 -11.05 -36.11
CA GLU A 457 -16.76 -10.87 -35.05
C GLU A 457 -15.44 -10.38 -35.66
N LYS A 458 -14.99 -11.03 -36.74
CA LYS A 458 -13.78 -10.60 -37.44
C LYS A 458 -13.93 -9.19 -38.01
N ALA A 459 -15.03 -8.90 -38.68
CA ALA A 459 -15.29 -7.58 -39.28
C ALA A 459 -15.35 -6.48 -38.20
N TYR A 460 -15.93 -6.77 -37.02
CA TYR A 460 -15.97 -5.86 -35.89
C TYR A 460 -14.56 -5.66 -35.33
N ALA A 461 -13.80 -6.74 -35.11
CA ALA A 461 -12.44 -6.69 -34.62
C ALA A 461 -11.53 -5.85 -35.53
N ASP A 462 -11.54 -6.12 -36.82
CA ASP A 462 -10.76 -5.36 -37.81
C ASP A 462 -11.11 -3.85 -37.78
N THR A 463 -12.35 -3.52 -37.47
CA THR A 463 -12.83 -2.13 -37.45
C THR A 463 -12.56 -1.42 -36.13
N PHE A 464 -12.78 -2.07 -34.98
CA PHE A 464 -12.84 -1.42 -33.68
C PHE A 464 -11.81 -1.93 -32.67
N ALA A 465 -11.41 -3.20 -32.71
CA ALA A 465 -10.48 -3.79 -31.76
C ALA A 465 -9.02 -3.53 -32.17
N ASN A 466 -8.66 -2.26 -32.32
CA ASN A 466 -7.31 -1.81 -32.65
C ASN A 466 -7.04 -0.42 -32.06
N PRO A 467 -5.78 0.00 -31.87
CA PRO A 467 -5.46 1.30 -31.28
C PRO A 467 -5.63 2.48 -32.25
N TYR A 468 -5.69 2.24 -33.56
CA TYR A 468 -5.57 3.30 -34.57
C TYR A 468 -6.79 4.21 -34.63
N ARG A 469 -8.01 3.69 -34.34
CA ARG A 469 -9.22 4.54 -34.27
C ARG A 469 -9.16 5.50 -33.08
N ALA A 470 -8.69 5.05 -31.94
CA ALA A 470 -8.49 5.88 -30.77
C ALA A 470 -7.37 6.91 -31.00
N ALA A 471 -6.27 6.50 -31.65
CA ALA A 471 -5.19 7.40 -32.04
C ALA A 471 -5.64 8.48 -33.04
N ALA A 472 -6.44 8.11 -34.04
CA ALA A 472 -6.98 9.06 -35.02
C ALA A 472 -7.90 10.13 -34.40
N ARG A 473 -8.47 9.86 -33.22
CA ARG A 473 -9.26 10.81 -32.45
C ARG A 473 -8.46 11.57 -31.38
N GLY A 474 -7.15 11.28 -31.27
CA GLY A 474 -6.30 11.87 -30.25
C GLY A 474 -6.55 11.34 -28.83
N TYR A 475 -7.22 10.19 -28.66
CA TYR A 475 -7.42 9.52 -27.36
C TYR A 475 -6.18 8.76 -26.92
N ILE A 476 -5.35 8.36 -27.86
CA ILE A 476 -4.00 7.82 -27.70
C ILE A 476 -3.03 8.82 -28.31
N ASP A 477 -1.97 9.18 -27.57
CA ASP A 477 -0.96 10.13 -28.02
C ASP A 477 -0.02 9.51 -29.05
N GLU A 478 0.34 8.23 -28.86
CA GLU A 478 1.18 7.50 -29.79
C GLU A 478 0.94 5.99 -29.68
N VAL A 479 0.90 5.31 -30.81
CA VAL A 479 1.02 3.85 -30.89
C VAL A 479 2.51 3.53 -31.01
N ILE A 480 3.05 2.83 -30.03
CA ILE A 480 4.48 2.61 -29.87
C ILE A 480 4.87 1.14 -30.05
N ASP A 481 6.07 0.90 -30.54
CA ASP A 481 6.71 -0.40 -30.47
C ASP A 481 6.91 -0.81 -29.00
N PRO A 482 6.46 -2.01 -28.57
CA PRO A 482 6.68 -2.47 -27.19
C PRO A 482 8.13 -2.31 -26.72
N ALA A 483 9.11 -2.59 -27.58
CA ALA A 483 10.54 -2.47 -27.26
C ALA A 483 10.99 -1.03 -26.92
N GLU A 484 10.26 -0.01 -27.39
CA GLU A 484 10.54 1.41 -27.10
C GLU A 484 9.90 1.91 -25.82
N THR A 485 9.05 1.12 -25.17
CA THR A 485 8.21 1.55 -24.05
C THR A 485 9.03 2.21 -22.94
N ARG A 486 10.10 1.57 -22.46
CA ARG A 486 10.95 2.13 -21.41
C ARG A 486 11.52 3.50 -21.81
N ARG A 487 12.07 3.62 -23.01
CA ARG A 487 12.64 4.89 -23.53
C ARG A 487 11.59 6.00 -23.58
N LYS A 488 10.38 5.68 -24.07
CA LYS A 488 9.26 6.64 -24.15
C LYS A 488 8.80 7.10 -22.77
N LEU A 489 8.70 6.17 -21.81
CA LEU A 489 8.29 6.49 -20.44
C LEU A 489 9.31 7.39 -19.73
N ILE A 490 10.61 7.12 -19.86
CA ILE A 490 11.67 7.97 -19.29
C ILE A 490 11.52 9.41 -19.81
N LYS A 491 11.32 9.58 -21.12
CA LYS A 491 11.12 10.90 -21.73
C LYS A 491 9.83 11.57 -21.27
N ALA A 492 8.73 10.82 -21.16
CA ALA A 492 7.45 11.33 -20.71
C ALA A 492 7.52 11.84 -19.27
N PHE A 493 8.08 11.05 -18.35
CA PHE A 493 8.22 11.47 -16.95
C PHE A 493 9.23 12.63 -16.77
N ALA A 494 10.28 12.68 -17.58
CA ALA A 494 11.20 13.83 -17.58
C ALA A 494 10.50 15.10 -18.07
N MET A 495 9.70 15.03 -19.13
CA MET A 495 8.89 16.17 -19.62
C MET A 495 7.87 16.64 -18.58
N LEU A 496 7.31 15.71 -17.79
CA LEU A 496 6.29 15.99 -16.78
C LEU A 496 6.87 16.37 -15.41
N GLU A 497 8.18 16.45 -15.26
CA GLU A 497 8.84 16.66 -13.96
C GLU A 497 8.33 17.90 -13.21
N ASN A 498 8.10 18.99 -13.95
CA ASN A 498 7.61 20.26 -13.40
C ASN A 498 6.10 20.43 -13.60
N LYS A 499 5.35 19.34 -13.75
CA LYS A 499 3.91 19.39 -13.92
C LYS A 499 3.26 20.14 -12.74
N ALA A 500 2.58 21.24 -13.04
CA ALA A 500 1.73 21.95 -12.10
C ALA A 500 0.28 21.89 -12.58
N TYR A 501 -0.63 21.51 -11.72
CA TYR A 501 -2.05 21.40 -12.03
C TYR A 501 -2.88 22.21 -11.03
N LEU A 502 -3.45 23.31 -11.50
CA LEU A 502 -4.37 24.13 -10.70
C LEU A 502 -5.76 23.50 -10.68
N ARG A 503 -6.24 23.20 -9.48
CA ARG A 503 -7.59 22.67 -9.24
C ARG A 503 -8.49 23.70 -8.61
N PRO A 504 -9.83 23.57 -8.75
CA PRO A 504 -10.76 24.34 -7.95
C PRO A 504 -10.43 24.18 -6.45
N ARG A 505 -10.41 25.30 -5.72
CA ARG A 505 -10.14 25.29 -4.28
C ARG A 505 -11.27 24.57 -3.54
N LYS A 506 -10.92 23.58 -2.73
CA LYS A 506 -11.85 22.80 -1.89
C LYS A 506 -11.21 22.47 -0.54
N LYS A 507 -12.01 22.15 0.48
CA LYS A 507 -11.46 21.68 1.77
C LYS A 507 -10.78 20.33 1.63
N HIS A 508 -11.44 19.39 0.98
CA HIS A 508 -10.97 18.05 0.63
C HIS A 508 -11.84 17.46 -0.48
N GLY A 509 -11.41 16.35 -1.08
CA GLY A 509 -12.27 15.58 -1.97
C GLY A 509 -13.35 14.84 -1.18
N ASN A 510 -14.57 14.76 -1.75
CA ASN A 510 -15.63 13.92 -1.18
C ASN A 510 -15.70 12.60 -1.98
N ILE A 511 -14.70 11.76 -1.73
CA ILE A 511 -14.63 10.44 -2.36
C ILE A 511 -15.78 9.56 -1.85
N PRO A 512 -16.42 8.76 -2.70
CA PRO A 512 -17.43 7.80 -2.25
C PRO A 512 -16.77 6.75 -1.35
N LEU A 513 -17.11 6.74 -0.05
CA LEU A 513 -16.49 5.88 0.97
C LEU A 513 -17.21 4.54 1.09
#